data_0df1b932c3d7ec9b6178ffc326d8ecb0
#
_entry.id   0df1b932c3d7ec9b6178ffc326d8ecb0
#
_cell.length_a   1.000
_cell.length_b   1.000
_cell.length_c   1.000
_cell.angle_alpha   90.00
_cell.angle_beta   90.00
_cell.angle_gamma   90.00
#
_symmetry.space_group_name_H-M   'P 1'
#
loop_
_entity.id
_entity.type
_entity.pdbx_description
1 polymer ?
#
loop_
_entity_poly.entity_id
_entity_poly.type
_entity_poly.pdbx_seq_one_letter_code
_entity_poly.pdbx_strand_id
1 'polypeptide(L)'
;EDNFEINPDKLERLITDKTSLIIINNPNNPTGSFMTKKKIDKIVSILEKYPEIFILSDEIYSQIIFDDEKMPSFLKYESIIDRLIVLEGWSKTFCMTGWRLGWSVWPQKLYEYANKLCVNDHSCPSAISQYAGIEALKGPKEAIRNIKSEFHKRKNFVYLKLNELNNISCFEPGGAFYAFPNISKSGLNGKQFSDL
;
A
#
# COMPACT_ATOMS: atom_id res chain seq x y z
N GLU A 1 3.72 2.68 -20.68
CA GLU A 1 3.99 1.75 -19.59
C GLU A 1 3.13 2.14 -18.40
N ASP A 2 2.73 1.18 -17.56
CA ASP A 2 1.57 1.25 -16.67
C ASP A 2 1.76 2.09 -15.38
N ASN A 3 2.66 3.09 -15.35
CA ASN A 3 2.96 3.93 -14.16
C ASN A 3 3.16 3.13 -12.86
N PHE A 4 3.80 1.95 -12.98
CA PHE A 4 4.01 0.98 -11.89
C PHE A 4 2.73 0.43 -11.25
N GLU A 5 1.59 0.62 -11.85
CA GLU A 5 0.37 -0.08 -11.44
C GLU A 5 0.35 -1.52 -11.96
N ILE A 6 -0.31 -2.40 -11.22
CA ILE A 6 -0.50 -3.79 -11.67
C ILE A 6 -1.35 -3.77 -12.96
N ASN A 7 -0.82 -4.38 -14.02
CA ASN A 7 -1.57 -4.64 -15.23
C ASN A 7 -2.30 -5.99 -15.08
N PRO A 8 -3.65 -6.01 -15.08
CA PRO A 8 -4.41 -7.23 -14.83
C PRO A 8 -4.09 -8.36 -15.83
N ASP A 9 -3.94 -8.04 -17.12
CA ASP A 9 -3.66 -9.06 -18.15
C ASP A 9 -2.25 -9.66 -17.97
N LYS A 10 -1.28 -8.86 -17.55
CA LYS A 10 0.07 -9.35 -17.20
C LYS A 10 0.03 -10.19 -15.95
N LEU A 11 -0.74 -9.78 -14.91
CA LEU A 11 -0.92 -10.55 -13.69
C LEU A 11 -1.44 -11.94 -14.01
N GLU A 12 -2.52 -12.05 -14.78
CA GLU A 12 -3.12 -13.34 -15.13
C GLU A 12 -2.12 -14.27 -15.83
N ARG A 13 -1.30 -13.75 -16.75
CA ARG A 13 -0.27 -14.55 -17.46
C ARG A 13 0.88 -15.04 -16.58
N LEU A 14 1.11 -14.39 -15.43
CA LEU A 14 2.16 -14.77 -14.49
C LEU A 14 1.70 -15.82 -13.48
N ILE A 15 0.40 -16.03 -13.34
CA ILE A 15 -0.15 -17.07 -12.45
C ILE A 15 0.16 -18.45 -13.04
N THR A 16 0.68 -19.32 -12.20
CA THR A 16 0.97 -20.73 -12.53
C THR A 16 0.43 -21.65 -11.42
N ASP A 17 0.49 -22.95 -11.63
CA ASP A 17 0.18 -23.99 -10.63
C ASP A 17 1.05 -23.92 -9.35
N LYS A 18 2.17 -23.16 -9.39
CA LYS A 18 3.06 -22.92 -8.25
C LYS A 18 2.73 -21.63 -7.48
N THR A 19 1.81 -20.81 -8.00
CA THR A 19 1.43 -19.55 -7.36
C THR A 19 0.51 -19.83 -6.18
N SER A 20 0.98 -19.61 -4.96
CA SER A 20 0.21 -19.82 -3.72
C SER A 20 -0.23 -18.52 -3.04
N LEU A 21 0.48 -17.42 -3.30
CA LEU A 21 0.21 -16.12 -2.69
C LEU A 21 0.50 -14.99 -3.69
N ILE A 22 -0.39 -14.01 -3.73
CA ILE A 22 -0.18 -12.75 -4.44
C ILE A 22 -0.15 -11.62 -3.42
N ILE A 23 0.91 -10.80 -3.45
CA ILE A 23 1.08 -9.64 -2.58
C ILE A 23 0.80 -8.38 -3.39
N ILE A 24 -0.11 -7.56 -2.89
CA ILE A 24 -0.51 -6.28 -3.50
C ILE A 24 -0.31 -5.18 -2.47
N ASN A 25 0.54 -4.19 -2.77
CA ASN A 25 0.69 -2.99 -1.96
C ASN A 25 0.08 -1.80 -2.70
N ASN A 26 -1.00 -1.25 -2.14
CA ASN A 26 -1.75 -0.15 -2.76
C ASN A 26 -2.33 0.80 -1.69
N PRO A 27 -1.97 2.09 -1.70
CA PRO A 27 -0.98 2.78 -2.53
C PRO A 27 0.43 2.22 -2.36
N ASN A 28 1.23 2.27 -3.43
CA ASN A 28 2.47 1.50 -3.50
C ASN A 28 3.69 2.22 -2.92
N ASN A 29 4.47 1.50 -2.14
CA ASN A 29 5.83 1.82 -1.76
C ASN A 29 6.80 0.95 -2.60
N PRO A 30 7.74 1.50 -3.36
CA PRO A 30 8.25 2.88 -3.32
C PRO A 30 7.73 3.78 -4.44
N THR A 31 6.79 3.34 -5.27
CA THR A 31 6.50 4.03 -6.52
C THR A 31 5.53 5.21 -6.38
N GLY A 32 4.66 5.21 -5.36
CA GLY A 32 3.58 6.20 -5.24
C GLY A 32 2.39 5.93 -6.16
N SER A 33 2.39 4.79 -6.88
CA SER A 33 1.25 4.43 -7.72
C SER A 33 0.02 4.10 -6.88
N PHE A 34 -1.15 4.37 -7.47
CA PHE A 34 -2.44 4.10 -6.84
C PHE A 34 -3.39 3.47 -7.86
N MET A 35 -3.95 2.33 -7.49
CA MET A 35 -4.92 1.63 -8.34
C MET A 35 -6.34 2.08 -8.04
N THR A 36 -7.04 2.49 -9.08
CA THR A 36 -8.47 2.85 -9.01
C THR A 36 -9.35 1.62 -8.74
N LYS A 37 -10.58 1.86 -8.27
CA LYS A 37 -11.58 0.81 -8.08
C LYS A 37 -11.76 -0.05 -9.34
N LYS A 38 -11.87 0.56 -10.52
CA LYS A 38 -12.03 -0.16 -11.79
C LYS A 38 -10.90 -1.15 -12.07
N LYS A 39 -9.66 -0.81 -11.69
CA LYS A 39 -8.52 -1.71 -11.87
C LYS A 39 -8.55 -2.85 -10.85
N ILE A 40 -8.91 -2.56 -9.61
CA ILE A 40 -9.08 -3.59 -8.57
C ILE A 40 -10.21 -4.54 -8.92
N ASP A 41 -11.35 -4.06 -9.41
CA ASP A 41 -12.46 -4.91 -9.89
C ASP A 41 -11.96 -5.95 -10.92
N LYS A 42 -11.13 -5.53 -11.89
CA LYS A 42 -10.54 -6.45 -12.89
C LYS A 42 -9.58 -7.46 -12.25
N ILE A 43 -8.75 -7.02 -11.32
CA ILE A 43 -7.83 -7.90 -10.59
C ILE A 43 -8.62 -8.96 -9.81
N VAL A 44 -9.67 -8.54 -9.10
CA VAL A 44 -10.53 -9.47 -8.34
C VAL A 44 -11.19 -10.47 -9.27
N SER A 45 -11.74 -10.04 -10.42
CA SER A 45 -12.33 -10.95 -11.41
C SER A 45 -11.35 -11.99 -11.96
N ILE A 46 -10.06 -11.66 -12.04
CA ILE A 46 -9.01 -12.63 -12.37
C ILE A 46 -8.80 -13.58 -11.19
N LEU A 47 -8.63 -13.04 -9.98
CA LEU A 47 -8.36 -13.84 -8.79
C LEU A 47 -9.49 -14.82 -8.47
N GLU A 48 -10.74 -14.52 -8.83
CA GLU A 48 -11.89 -15.44 -8.68
C GLU A 48 -11.71 -16.75 -9.47
N LYS A 49 -10.92 -16.74 -10.53
CA LYS A 49 -10.62 -17.94 -11.33
C LYS A 49 -9.62 -18.89 -10.66
N TYR A 50 -8.94 -18.42 -9.60
CA TYR A 50 -7.85 -19.13 -8.89
C TYR A 50 -8.16 -19.21 -7.39
N PRO A 51 -9.13 -20.02 -6.97
CA PRO A 51 -9.62 -20.05 -5.59
C PRO A 51 -8.61 -20.54 -4.56
N GLU A 52 -7.56 -21.23 -4.97
CA GLU A 52 -6.48 -21.75 -4.13
C GLU A 52 -5.43 -20.70 -3.76
N ILE A 53 -5.36 -19.59 -4.50
CA ILE A 53 -4.34 -18.54 -4.28
C ILE A 53 -4.77 -17.61 -3.16
N PHE A 54 -3.92 -17.44 -2.16
CA PHE A 54 -4.09 -16.43 -1.12
C PHE A 54 -3.72 -15.03 -1.64
N ILE A 55 -4.34 -14.01 -1.05
CA ILE A 55 -4.12 -12.62 -1.39
C ILE A 55 -3.69 -11.89 -0.13
N LEU A 56 -2.56 -11.17 -0.17
CA LEU A 56 -2.14 -10.26 0.86
C LEU A 56 -2.22 -8.84 0.29
N SER A 57 -3.13 -8.04 0.84
CA SER A 57 -3.28 -6.63 0.51
C SER A 57 -2.64 -5.78 1.60
N ASP A 58 -1.54 -5.13 1.28
CA ASP A 58 -0.91 -4.12 2.15
C ASP A 58 -1.50 -2.75 1.83
N GLU A 59 -2.39 -2.29 2.71
CA GLU A 59 -3.15 -1.05 2.57
C GLU A 59 -2.66 0.05 3.52
N ILE A 60 -1.43 -0.06 4.04
CA ILE A 60 -0.87 0.83 5.07
C ILE A 60 -0.92 2.33 4.71
N TYR A 61 -1.02 2.68 3.42
CA TYR A 61 -1.16 4.05 2.94
C TYR A 61 -2.61 4.43 2.57
N SER A 62 -3.60 3.66 2.97
CA SER A 62 -5.02 3.79 2.57
C SER A 62 -5.62 5.18 2.73
N GLN A 63 -5.15 5.97 3.70
CA GLN A 63 -5.62 7.34 3.96
C GLN A 63 -4.77 8.42 3.27
N ILE A 64 -3.65 8.05 2.65
CA ILE A 64 -2.76 8.97 1.95
C ILE A 64 -2.91 8.75 0.45
N ILE A 65 -4.04 9.17 -0.08
CA ILE A 65 -4.36 9.17 -1.51
C ILE A 65 -4.68 10.60 -1.95
N PHE A 66 -4.27 10.98 -3.14
CA PHE A 66 -4.33 12.37 -3.59
C PHE A 66 -5.53 12.66 -4.50
N ASP A 67 -6.20 11.62 -4.93
CA ASP A 67 -7.48 11.71 -5.62
C ASP A 67 -8.65 11.93 -4.66
N ASP A 68 -9.78 12.41 -5.18
CA ASP A 68 -11.04 12.53 -4.42
C ASP A 68 -11.71 11.18 -4.18
N GLU A 69 -11.24 10.12 -4.81
CA GLU A 69 -11.71 8.76 -4.60
C GLU A 69 -11.30 8.22 -3.22
N LYS A 70 -12.18 7.43 -2.64
CA LYS A 70 -11.83 6.66 -1.45
C LYS A 70 -11.01 5.44 -1.84
N MET A 71 -10.04 5.07 -0.98
CA MET A 71 -9.28 3.83 -1.14
C MET A 71 -10.23 2.64 -1.37
N PRO A 72 -10.12 1.95 -2.51
CA PRO A 72 -10.91 0.75 -2.79
C PRO A 72 -10.25 -0.46 -2.12
N SER A 73 -10.56 -0.67 -0.83
CA SER A 73 -10.03 -1.81 -0.08
C SER A 73 -10.53 -3.14 -0.64
N PHE A 74 -9.65 -4.14 -0.67
CA PHE A 74 -9.99 -5.53 -1.03
C PHE A 74 -10.98 -6.18 -0.04
N LEU A 75 -11.13 -5.68 1.19
CA LEU A 75 -12.14 -6.13 2.15
C LEU A 75 -13.60 -6.01 1.67
N LYS A 76 -13.84 -5.25 0.59
CA LYS A 76 -15.19 -5.07 0.02
C LYS A 76 -15.62 -6.21 -0.90
N TYR A 77 -14.75 -7.15 -1.20
CA TYR A 77 -15.00 -8.22 -2.16
C TYR A 77 -15.21 -9.55 -1.43
N GLU A 78 -16.49 -9.90 -1.22
CA GLU A 78 -16.88 -11.12 -0.53
C GLU A 78 -16.36 -12.40 -1.20
N SER A 79 -16.22 -12.38 -2.52
CA SER A 79 -15.76 -13.52 -3.33
C SER A 79 -14.34 -13.99 -3.02
N ILE A 80 -13.53 -13.16 -2.38
CA ILE A 80 -12.14 -13.49 -2.05
C ILE A 80 -11.84 -13.46 -0.56
N ILE A 81 -12.84 -13.13 0.28
CA ILE A 81 -12.63 -12.85 1.71
C ILE A 81 -12.04 -14.04 2.48
N ASP A 82 -12.40 -15.28 2.12
CA ASP A 82 -11.93 -16.51 2.77
C ASP A 82 -10.44 -16.84 2.51
N ARG A 83 -9.75 -16.02 1.72
CA ARG A 83 -8.33 -16.17 1.38
C ARG A 83 -7.60 -14.83 1.28
N LEU A 84 -8.22 -13.78 1.80
CA LEU A 84 -7.69 -12.44 1.83
C LEU A 84 -7.05 -12.13 3.18
N ILE A 85 -5.81 -11.63 3.15
CA ILE A 85 -5.13 -11.04 4.29
C ILE A 85 -4.99 -9.56 4.00
N VAL A 86 -5.42 -8.69 4.93
CA VAL A 86 -5.23 -7.24 4.78
C VAL A 86 -4.34 -6.73 5.90
N LEU A 87 -3.35 -5.94 5.54
CA LEU A 87 -2.45 -5.26 6.48
C LEU A 87 -2.76 -3.76 6.49
N GLU A 88 -2.82 -3.19 7.68
CA GLU A 88 -3.05 -1.78 7.91
C GLU A 88 -2.40 -1.35 9.24
N GLY A 89 -2.35 -0.06 9.56
CA GLY A 89 -1.79 0.37 10.83
C GLY A 89 -1.77 1.87 11.04
N TRP A 90 -1.29 2.26 12.21
CA TRP A 90 -1.25 3.66 12.64
C TRP A 90 -0.04 4.42 12.13
N SER A 91 1.01 3.70 11.72
CA SER A 91 2.31 4.28 11.38
C SER A 91 2.24 5.42 10.38
N LYS A 92 1.42 5.30 9.34
CA LYS A 92 1.39 6.25 8.21
C LYS A 92 0.24 7.24 8.36
N THR A 93 -0.97 6.74 8.51
CA THR A 93 -2.19 7.56 8.66
C THR A 93 -2.11 8.54 9.82
N PHE A 94 -1.54 8.12 10.94
CA PHE A 94 -1.48 8.92 12.17
C PHE A 94 -0.08 9.42 12.53
N CYS A 95 0.90 9.27 11.63
CA CYS A 95 2.31 9.61 11.90
C CYS A 95 2.88 8.90 13.15
N MET A 96 2.42 7.68 13.43
CA MET A 96 2.75 6.92 14.64
C MET A 96 3.79 5.82 14.37
N THR A 97 4.82 6.10 13.58
CA THR A 97 5.83 5.09 13.19
C THR A 97 6.59 4.50 14.37
N GLY A 98 6.92 5.33 15.37
CA GLY A 98 7.63 4.92 16.61
C GLY A 98 6.77 4.14 17.59
N TRP A 99 5.45 4.15 17.47
CA TRP A 99 4.53 3.45 18.36
C TRP A 99 4.43 1.95 18.06
N ARG A 100 4.94 1.51 16.92
CA ARG A 100 4.99 0.10 16.49
C ARG A 100 3.64 -0.61 16.58
N LEU A 101 2.58 0.00 16.05
CA LEU A 101 1.22 -0.48 16.13
C LEU A 101 0.63 -0.69 14.73
N GLY A 102 0.17 -1.90 14.46
CA GLY A 102 -0.51 -2.29 13.24
C GLY A 102 -1.63 -3.29 13.54
N TRP A 103 -2.43 -3.58 12.55
CA TRP A 103 -3.46 -4.60 12.60
C TRP A 103 -3.57 -5.32 11.26
N SER A 104 -4.14 -6.51 11.29
CA SER A 104 -4.37 -7.29 10.09
C SER A 104 -5.68 -8.06 10.20
N VAL A 105 -6.33 -8.24 9.05
CA VAL A 105 -7.50 -9.11 8.91
C VAL A 105 -7.03 -10.41 8.28
N TRP A 106 -7.45 -11.52 8.84
CA TRP A 106 -7.06 -12.85 8.39
C TRP A 106 -8.28 -13.71 8.06
N PRO A 107 -8.17 -14.60 7.06
CA PRO A 107 -9.17 -15.65 6.85
C PRO A 107 -9.29 -16.54 8.08
N GLN A 108 -10.51 -16.94 8.43
CA GLN A 108 -10.78 -17.76 9.62
C GLN A 108 -9.88 -19.00 9.70
N LYS A 109 -9.65 -19.67 8.57
CA LYS A 109 -8.81 -20.89 8.49
C LYS A 109 -7.33 -20.66 8.81
N LEU A 110 -6.83 -19.41 8.74
CA LEU A 110 -5.44 -19.05 9.05
C LEU A 110 -5.28 -18.36 10.41
N TYR A 111 -6.38 -17.98 11.07
CA TYR A 111 -6.35 -17.16 12.28
C TYR A 111 -5.50 -17.77 13.40
N GLU A 112 -5.68 -19.05 13.67
CA GLU A 112 -4.93 -19.74 14.74
C GLU A 112 -3.42 -19.76 14.47
N TYR A 113 -3.02 -19.98 13.22
CA TYR A 113 -1.60 -19.97 12.82
C TYR A 113 -1.00 -18.58 12.93
N ALA A 114 -1.73 -17.55 12.45
CA ALA A 114 -1.32 -16.17 12.58
C ALA A 114 -1.16 -15.75 14.04
N ASN A 115 -2.12 -16.10 14.89
CA ASN A 115 -2.06 -15.81 16.32
C ASN A 115 -0.86 -16.50 16.99
N LYS A 116 -0.62 -17.79 16.73
CA LYS A 116 0.54 -18.52 17.25
C LYS A 116 1.85 -17.86 16.80
N LEU A 117 1.94 -17.45 15.54
CA LEU A 117 3.11 -16.76 15.02
C LEU A 117 3.35 -15.43 15.75
N CYS A 118 2.32 -14.59 15.88
CA CYS A 118 2.40 -13.32 16.57
C CYS A 118 2.84 -13.47 18.04
N VAL A 119 2.27 -14.42 18.76
CA VAL A 119 2.62 -14.68 20.17
C VAL A 119 4.09 -15.10 20.31
N ASN A 120 4.60 -15.91 19.39
CA ASN A 120 5.99 -16.41 19.47
C ASN A 120 7.02 -15.42 18.91
N ASP A 121 6.62 -14.53 17.98
CA ASP A 121 7.52 -13.55 17.37
C ASP A 121 7.70 -12.29 18.25
N HIS A 122 6.60 -11.72 18.73
CA HIS A 122 6.64 -10.43 19.45
C HIS A 122 5.68 -10.35 20.66
N SER A 123 5.11 -11.46 21.09
CA SER A 123 4.17 -11.59 22.22
C SER A 123 2.91 -10.74 22.07
N CYS A 124 2.99 -9.44 22.29
CA CYS A 124 1.90 -8.49 22.08
C CYS A 124 2.44 -7.07 21.88
N PRO A 125 1.66 -6.17 21.22
CA PRO A 125 1.96 -4.75 21.21
C PRO A 125 1.97 -4.15 22.61
N SER A 126 2.78 -3.11 22.83
CA SER A 126 2.79 -2.36 24.09
C SER A 126 1.39 -1.86 24.45
N ALA A 127 0.96 -2.04 25.70
CA ALA A 127 -0.33 -1.55 26.19
C ALA A 127 -0.46 -0.02 26.00
N ILE A 128 0.61 0.74 26.25
CA ILE A 128 0.64 2.19 26.03
C ILE A 128 0.32 2.51 24.57
N SER A 129 0.96 1.81 23.64
CA SER A 129 0.69 1.98 22.20
C SER A 129 -0.74 1.64 21.83
N GLN A 130 -1.32 0.60 22.43
CA GLN A 130 -2.72 0.21 22.15
C GLN A 130 -3.70 1.29 22.61
N TYR A 131 -3.53 1.85 23.82
CA TYR A 131 -4.36 2.97 24.29
C TYR A 131 -4.21 4.21 23.41
N ALA A 132 -2.98 4.56 23.04
CA ALA A 132 -2.74 5.65 22.08
C ALA A 132 -3.41 5.41 20.72
N GLY A 133 -3.38 4.15 20.22
CA GLY A 133 -4.06 3.76 18.99
C GLY A 133 -5.58 3.91 19.07
N ILE A 134 -6.19 3.56 20.21
CA ILE A 134 -7.63 3.75 20.45
C ILE A 134 -7.99 5.25 20.39
N GLU A 135 -7.21 6.09 21.06
CA GLU A 135 -7.45 7.53 21.03
C GLU A 135 -7.23 8.15 19.65
N ALA A 136 -6.25 7.68 18.88
CA ALA A 136 -6.04 8.10 17.50
C ALA A 136 -7.25 7.78 16.61
N LEU A 137 -7.88 6.61 16.80
CA LEU A 137 -9.09 6.22 16.04
C LEU A 137 -10.33 7.02 16.43
N LYS A 138 -10.48 7.36 17.71
CA LYS A 138 -11.59 8.15 18.25
C LYS A 138 -11.42 9.65 18.02
N GLY A 139 -10.18 10.09 17.87
CA GLY A 139 -9.82 11.49 17.73
C GLY A 139 -10.36 12.18 16.48
N PRO A 140 -10.19 13.50 16.39
CA PRO A 140 -10.72 14.29 15.28
C PRO A 140 -10.01 13.92 13.98
N LYS A 141 -10.77 13.64 12.94
CA LYS A 141 -10.24 13.32 11.59
C LYS A 141 -9.57 14.52 10.91
N GLU A 142 -9.60 15.68 11.54
CA GLU A 142 -8.94 16.88 11.04
C GLU A 142 -7.41 16.71 10.94
N ALA A 143 -6.79 16.05 11.91
CA ALA A 143 -5.36 15.76 11.85
C ALA A 143 -4.99 14.95 10.60
N ILE A 144 -5.79 13.92 10.27
CA ILE A 144 -5.57 13.10 9.06
C ILE A 144 -5.75 13.95 7.80
N ARG A 145 -6.79 14.81 7.75
CA ARG A 145 -6.99 15.72 6.62
C ARG A 145 -5.82 16.68 6.42
N ASN A 146 -5.31 17.24 7.52
CA ASN A 146 -4.16 18.15 7.48
C ASN A 146 -2.90 17.45 6.98
N ILE A 147 -2.62 16.23 7.46
CA ILE A 147 -1.51 15.38 6.98
C ILE A 147 -1.66 15.12 5.47
N LYS A 148 -2.84 14.68 5.02
CA LYS A 148 -3.13 14.43 3.60
C LYS A 148 -2.90 15.70 2.77
N SER A 149 -3.42 16.84 3.22
CA SER A 149 -3.26 18.13 2.53
C SER A 149 -1.80 18.53 2.40
N GLU A 150 -1.01 18.36 3.46
CA GLU A 150 0.42 18.68 3.45
C GLU A 150 1.19 17.75 2.50
N PHE A 151 0.93 16.45 2.54
CA PHE A 151 1.55 15.52 1.58
C PHE A 151 1.13 15.81 0.14
N HIS A 152 -0.10 16.25 -0.10
CA HIS A 152 -0.54 16.66 -1.44
C HIS A 152 0.26 17.86 -1.96
N LYS A 153 0.50 18.87 -1.13
CA LYS A 153 1.35 20.03 -1.49
C LYS A 153 2.78 19.58 -1.81
N ARG A 154 3.36 18.73 -0.96
CA ARG A 154 4.72 18.19 -1.16
C ARG A 154 4.81 17.35 -2.43
N LYS A 155 3.82 16.49 -2.68
CA LYS A 155 3.71 15.70 -3.91
C LYS A 155 3.76 16.59 -5.14
N ASN A 156 2.93 17.63 -5.18
CA ASN A 156 2.88 18.55 -6.32
C ASN A 156 4.22 19.26 -6.53
N PHE A 157 4.82 19.75 -5.44
CA PHE A 157 6.13 20.42 -5.53
C PHE A 157 7.22 19.47 -6.05
N VAL A 158 7.33 18.28 -5.46
CA VAL A 158 8.38 17.30 -5.85
C VAL A 158 8.16 16.81 -7.28
N TYR A 159 6.93 16.50 -7.66
CA TYR A 159 6.58 16.09 -9.02
C TYR A 159 6.98 17.12 -10.05
N LEU A 160 6.63 18.40 -9.84
CA LEU A 160 6.99 19.48 -10.74
C LEU A 160 8.52 19.66 -10.81
N LYS A 161 9.20 19.71 -9.66
CA LYS A 161 10.65 19.93 -9.60
C LYS A 161 11.46 18.80 -10.22
N LEU A 162 11.05 17.55 -10.04
CA LEU A 162 11.72 16.42 -10.69
C LEU A 162 11.59 16.47 -12.21
N ASN A 163 10.43 16.88 -12.74
CA ASN A 163 10.21 16.97 -14.19
C ASN A 163 10.79 18.26 -14.85
N GLU A 164 11.24 19.24 -14.05
CA GLU A 164 12.05 20.37 -14.51
C GLU A 164 13.53 19.98 -14.76
N LEU A 165 13.99 18.86 -14.17
CA LEU A 165 15.38 18.42 -14.29
C LEU A 165 15.65 17.74 -15.63
N ASN A 166 16.81 18.06 -16.24
CA ASN A 166 17.23 17.39 -17.45
C ASN A 166 17.51 15.91 -17.21
N ASN A 167 17.09 15.05 -18.14
CA ASN A 167 17.32 13.60 -18.11
C ASN A 167 16.63 12.84 -16.97
N ILE A 168 15.72 13.48 -16.25
CA ILE A 168 14.89 12.86 -15.21
C ILE A 168 13.43 13.03 -15.61
N SER A 169 12.63 12.01 -15.33
CA SER A 169 11.18 12.08 -15.45
C SER A 169 10.53 11.34 -14.28
N CYS A 170 9.41 11.84 -13.81
CA CYS A 170 8.64 11.21 -12.76
C CYS A 170 7.16 11.18 -13.17
N PHE A 171 6.48 10.06 -13.04
CA PHE A 171 5.03 10.04 -13.15
C PHE A 171 4.41 10.68 -11.91
N GLU A 172 3.19 11.16 -12.03
CA GLU A 172 2.51 11.81 -10.92
C GLU A 172 2.05 10.76 -9.88
N PRO A 173 2.54 10.83 -8.62
CA PRO A 173 2.12 9.90 -7.59
C PRO A 173 0.62 10.05 -7.25
N GLY A 174 -0.12 8.94 -7.21
CA GLY A 174 -1.53 8.91 -6.85
C GLY A 174 -1.77 8.70 -5.35
N GLY A 175 -0.78 8.18 -4.62
CA GLY A 175 -0.90 7.92 -3.19
C GLY A 175 0.43 7.69 -2.50
N ALA A 176 0.37 7.31 -1.20
CA ALA A 176 1.52 7.23 -0.32
C ALA A 176 2.26 8.58 -0.20
N PHE A 177 3.56 8.59 0.06
CA PHE A 177 4.37 9.81 0.11
C PHE A 177 5.73 9.62 -0.59
N TYR A 178 5.71 8.88 -1.70
CA TYR A 178 6.89 8.59 -2.50
C TYR A 178 6.77 9.23 -3.88
N ALA A 179 7.91 9.68 -4.41
CA ALA A 179 8.10 9.97 -5.81
C ALA A 179 9.20 9.03 -6.34
N PHE A 180 8.97 8.40 -7.49
CA PHE A 180 9.88 7.41 -8.06
C PHE A 180 10.39 7.87 -9.42
N PRO A 181 11.48 8.68 -9.45
CA PRO A 181 11.98 9.25 -10.67
C PRO A 181 12.67 8.20 -11.56
N ASN A 182 12.44 8.32 -12.86
CA ASN A 182 13.19 7.58 -13.86
C ASN A 182 14.47 8.35 -14.19
N ILE A 183 15.61 7.75 -13.90
CA ILE A 183 16.96 8.30 -14.11
C ILE A 183 17.69 7.63 -15.27
N SER A 184 17.05 6.79 -16.07
CA SER A 184 17.69 6.02 -17.15
C SER A 184 18.45 6.87 -18.16
N LYS A 185 18.03 8.13 -18.38
CA LYS A 185 18.71 9.07 -19.26
C LYS A 185 19.92 9.75 -18.64
N SER A 186 20.18 9.56 -17.33
CA SER A 186 21.37 10.11 -16.66
C SER A 186 22.66 9.33 -16.99
N GLY A 187 22.53 8.11 -17.50
CA GLY A 187 23.67 7.21 -17.72
C GLY A 187 24.19 6.51 -16.44
N LEU A 188 23.56 6.79 -15.29
CA LEU A 188 23.95 6.23 -13.99
C LEU A 188 22.97 5.13 -13.56
N ASN A 189 23.44 4.15 -12.80
CA ASN A 189 22.55 3.24 -12.08
C ASN A 189 22.05 3.89 -10.78
N GLY A 190 21.02 3.28 -10.15
CA GLY A 190 20.39 3.84 -8.96
C GLY A 190 21.33 4.10 -7.79
N LYS A 191 22.31 3.19 -7.56
CA LYS A 191 23.30 3.38 -6.50
C LYS A 191 24.23 4.56 -6.80
N GLN A 192 24.79 4.63 -8.00
CA GLN A 192 25.66 5.73 -8.42
C GLN A 192 24.93 7.09 -8.32
N PHE A 193 23.64 7.12 -8.69
CA PHE A 193 22.85 8.33 -8.63
C PHE A 193 22.56 8.77 -7.19
N SER A 194 22.36 7.83 -6.27
CA SER A 194 22.10 8.14 -4.85
C SER A 194 23.34 8.52 -4.06
N ASP A 195 24.53 8.18 -4.57
CA ASP A 195 25.81 8.48 -3.91
C ASP A 195 26.36 9.87 -4.33
N LEU A 196 25.69 10.58 -5.26
CA LEU A 196 25.99 11.96 -5.66
C LEU A 196 25.39 12.98 -4.69
#